data_0d083224e7a0f963eb25e0d3b137da4d
#
_entry.id   0d083224e7a0f963eb25e0d3b137da4d
#
_cell.length_a   1.000
_cell.length_b   1.000
_cell.length_c   1.000
_cell.angle_alpha   90.00
_cell.angle_beta   90.00
_cell.angle_gamma   90.00
#
_symmetry.space_group_name_H-M   'P 1'
#
loop_
_entity.id
_entity.type
_entity.pdbx_description
1 polymer ?
#
loop_
_entity_poly.entity_id
_entity_poly.type
_entity_poly.pdbx_seq_one_letter_code
_entity_poly.pdbx_strand_id
1 'polypeptide(L)'
;IPNEVDLILTKMGGEGLNAGTSYDMTVYFNSFPSNQVEKWMDVYVERFRNPVFRLFQSELETVYEEKNMYSDEPTAAFMEMMFKECFGEHPYGRPVIGLTEHLKNPQTSKMREFFNTYYVANNMTLIMVGDFVTEDIKPMIEEKFSVWEKRELPEFPEFELPAFDKEVIKEVKLTPMKMGVIAYKGVNNSHEDNLALGVMTYILANGGTGIIDKAMVNNEIMLAAMMPLSLEDHGANIFLYVPKLIGQSHEEAEKIIFDAINKVKAGNFNEDLVEAAKTA
;
A
#
# COMPACT_ATOMS: atom_id res chain seq x y z
N ILE A 1 -9.02 -30.19 4.72
CA ILE A 1 -8.27 -30.38 3.45
C ILE A 1 -7.44 -29.13 3.25
N PRO A 2 -6.13 -29.24 2.95
CA PRO A 2 -5.32 -28.08 2.57
C PRO A 2 -5.93 -27.38 1.34
N ASN A 3 -5.90 -26.04 1.31
CA ASN A 3 -6.39 -25.23 0.21
C ASN A 3 -7.84 -25.51 -0.18
N GLU A 4 -8.69 -25.82 0.79
CA GLU A 4 -10.09 -26.21 0.53
C GLU A 4 -10.89 -25.11 -0.16
N VAL A 5 -10.69 -23.84 0.22
CA VAL A 5 -11.35 -22.69 -0.40
C VAL A 5 -10.95 -22.59 -1.86
N ASP A 6 -9.63 -22.71 -2.17
CA ASP A 6 -9.11 -22.69 -3.54
C ASP A 6 -9.71 -23.79 -4.39
N LEU A 7 -9.79 -25.01 -3.84
CA LEU A 7 -10.37 -26.15 -4.54
C LEU A 7 -11.88 -25.97 -4.82
N ILE A 8 -12.64 -25.43 -3.86
CA ILE A 8 -14.06 -25.19 -4.04
C ILE A 8 -14.28 -24.13 -5.11
N LEU A 9 -13.59 -22.99 -5.00
CA LEU A 9 -13.74 -21.88 -5.93
C LEU A 9 -13.29 -22.26 -7.35
N THR A 10 -12.17 -22.97 -7.49
CA THR A 10 -11.71 -23.47 -8.80
C THR A 10 -12.72 -24.45 -9.43
N LYS A 11 -13.32 -25.37 -8.64
CA LYS A 11 -14.35 -26.27 -9.13
C LYS A 11 -15.64 -25.56 -9.55
N MET A 12 -15.89 -24.36 -9.04
CA MET A 12 -16.99 -23.50 -9.45
C MET A 12 -16.67 -22.69 -10.73
N GLY A 13 -15.47 -22.83 -11.29
CA GLY A 13 -14.98 -22.03 -12.40
C GLY A 13 -14.40 -20.68 -11.96
N GLY A 14 -14.05 -20.55 -10.68
CA GLY A 14 -13.37 -19.36 -10.16
C GLY A 14 -11.91 -19.30 -10.57
N GLU A 15 -11.45 -18.10 -10.83
CA GLU A 15 -10.07 -17.80 -11.24
C GLU A 15 -9.51 -16.64 -10.45
N GLY A 16 -8.18 -16.50 -10.43
CA GLY A 16 -7.50 -15.36 -9.84
C GLY A 16 -7.70 -15.22 -8.32
N LEU A 17 -7.94 -16.34 -7.61
CA LEU A 17 -8.06 -16.30 -6.15
C LEU A 17 -6.75 -15.81 -5.54
N ASN A 18 -6.83 -14.69 -4.85
CA ASN A 18 -5.69 -14.10 -4.17
C ASN A 18 -6.15 -13.23 -2.99
N ALA A 19 -5.19 -12.77 -2.21
CA ALA A 19 -5.40 -11.79 -1.14
C ALA A 19 -4.17 -10.88 -1.05
N GLY A 20 -4.40 -9.66 -0.61
CA GLY A 20 -3.33 -8.69 -0.39
C GLY A 20 -3.57 -7.93 0.90
N THR A 21 -2.49 -7.63 1.60
CA THR A 21 -2.52 -6.78 2.80
C THR A 21 -1.67 -5.54 2.55
N SER A 22 -2.25 -4.38 2.82
CA SER A 22 -1.56 -3.10 2.88
C SER A 22 -1.57 -2.55 4.31
N TYR A 23 -1.18 -1.30 4.48
CA TYR A 23 -1.19 -0.65 5.79
C TYR A 23 -2.60 -0.52 6.38
N ASP A 24 -3.59 -0.19 5.55
CA ASP A 24 -4.94 0.16 6.02
C ASP A 24 -5.98 -0.92 5.75
N MET A 25 -5.69 -1.90 4.89
CA MET A 25 -6.68 -2.91 4.51
C MET A 25 -6.08 -4.27 4.17
N THR A 26 -6.91 -5.29 4.31
CA THR A 26 -6.71 -6.61 3.71
C THR A 26 -7.84 -6.86 2.71
N VAL A 27 -7.50 -7.19 1.48
CA VAL A 27 -8.45 -7.48 0.42
C VAL A 27 -8.36 -8.95 -0.01
N TYR A 28 -9.50 -9.60 -0.18
CA TYR A 28 -9.64 -10.96 -0.71
C TYR A 28 -10.44 -10.89 -1.99
N PHE A 29 -9.93 -11.40 -3.08
CA PHE A 29 -10.58 -11.26 -4.37
C PHE A 29 -10.41 -12.49 -5.25
N ASN A 30 -11.37 -12.68 -6.13
CA ASN A 30 -11.33 -13.64 -7.23
C ASN A 30 -12.43 -13.33 -8.25
N SER A 31 -12.29 -13.91 -9.44
CA SER A 31 -13.35 -13.93 -10.45
C SER A 31 -14.11 -15.25 -10.39
N PHE A 32 -15.37 -15.24 -10.80
CA PHE A 32 -16.22 -16.44 -10.88
C PHE A 32 -17.36 -16.24 -11.89
N PRO A 33 -17.90 -17.30 -12.49
CA PRO A 33 -19.03 -17.20 -13.41
C PRO A 33 -20.30 -16.66 -12.73
N SER A 34 -21.07 -15.80 -13.41
CA SER A 34 -22.28 -15.15 -12.85
C SER A 34 -23.31 -16.13 -12.31
N ASN A 35 -23.42 -17.32 -12.89
CA ASN A 35 -24.34 -18.38 -12.43
C ASN A 35 -23.89 -19.08 -11.13
N GLN A 36 -22.74 -18.72 -10.56
CA GLN A 36 -22.22 -19.27 -9.29
C GLN A 36 -22.27 -18.28 -8.14
N VAL A 37 -22.86 -17.11 -8.32
CA VAL A 37 -22.87 -16.02 -7.34
C VAL A 37 -23.40 -16.46 -5.97
N GLU A 38 -24.48 -17.22 -5.91
CA GLU A 38 -25.05 -17.69 -4.65
C GLU A 38 -24.10 -18.63 -3.90
N LYS A 39 -23.50 -19.60 -4.60
CA LYS A 39 -22.51 -20.51 -3.99
C LYS A 39 -21.25 -19.80 -3.56
N TRP A 40 -20.82 -18.78 -4.33
CA TRP A 40 -19.70 -17.95 -3.95
C TRP A 40 -19.97 -17.22 -2.63
N MET A 41 -21.16 -16.65 -2.47
CA MET A 41 -21.57 -16.03 -1.21
C MET A 41 -21.55 -17.02 -0.05
N ASP A 42 -22.07 -18.24 -0.22
CA ASP A 42 -22.06 -19.28 0.81
C ASP A 42 -20.63 -19.61 1.27
N VAL A 43 -19.68 -19.73 0.33
CA VAL A 43 -18.27 -19.99 0.63
C VAL A 43 -17.65 -18.83 1.42
N TYR A 44 -17.87 -17.58 0.98
CA TYR A 44 -17.28 -16.41 1.62
C TYR A 44 -17.93 -16.11 2.97
N VAL A 45 -19.24 -16.31 3.13
CA VAL A 45 -19.91 -16.19 4.42
C VAL A 45 -19.30 -17.16 5.43
N GLU A 46 -19.15 -18.44 5.06
CA GLU A 46 -18.59 -19.45 5.96
C GLU A 46 -17.11 -19.20 6.27
N ARG A 47 -16.32 -18.82 5.25
CA ARG A 47 -14.89 -18.50 5.38
C ARG A 47 -14.61 -17.47 6.47
N PHE A 48 -15.40 -16.40 6.52
CA PHE A 48 -15.19 -15.30 7.47
C PHE A 48 -15.98 -15.45 8.76
N ARG A 49 -17.04 -16.28 8.78
CA ARG A 49 -17.77 -16.58 10.00
C ARG A 49 -17.05 -17.57 10.90
N ASN A 50 -16.52 -18.64 10.31
CA ASN A 50 -15.90 -19.75 11.02
C ASN A 50 -14.46 -20.03 10.55
N PRO A 51 -13.52 -19.10 10.75
CA PRO A 51 -12.16 -19.28 10.27
C PRO A 51 -11.47 -20.46 10.95
N VAL A 52 -10.81 -21.27 10.15
CA VAL A 52 -10.03 -22.42 10.63
C VAL A 52 -8.56 -22.21 10.27
N PHE A 53 -7.75 -21.89 11.26
CA PHE A 53 -6.30 -21.69 11.11
C PHE A 53 -5.56 -23.04 11.08
N ARG A 54 -5.81 -23.83 10.04
CA ARG A 54 -5.07 -25.08 9.80
C ARG A 54 -3.76 -24.78 9.08
N LEU A 55 -2.78 -25.67 9.25
CA LEU A 55 -1.45 -25.54 8.64
C LEU A 55 -0.74 -24.23 8.95
N PHE A 56 -1.10 -23.61 10.07
CA PHE A 56 -0.54 -22.33 10.48
C PHE A 56 1.00 -22.35 10.50
N GLN A 57 1.60 -23.44 11.01
CA GLN A 57 3.07 -23.54 11.07
C GLN A 57 3.71 -23.55 9.68
N SER A 58 3.13 -24.28 8.73
CA SER A 58 3.63 -24.32 7.35
C SER A 58 3.50 -22.96 6.66
N GLU A 59 2.38 -22.27 6.87
CA GLU A 59 2.16 -20.92 6.33
C GLU A 59 3.11 -19.90 6.94
N LEU A 60 3.34 -20.00 8.24
CA LEU A 60 4.30 -19.16 8.95
C LEU A 60 5.73 -19.33 8.39
N GLU A 61 6.14 -20.56 8.10
CA GLU A 61 7.44 -20.84 7.48
C GLU A 61 7.52 -20.18 6.09
N THR A 62 6.45 -20.21 5.30
CA THR A 62 6.38 -19.52 4.00
C THR A 62 6.53 -18.01 4.17
N VAL A 63 5.78 -17.39 5.09
CA VAL A 63 5.88 -15.95 5.37
C VAL A 63 7.27 -15.57 5.90
N TYR A 64 7.88 -16.43 6.70
CA TYR A 64 9.25 -16.20 7.21
C TYR A 64 10.29 -16.21 6.08
N GLU A 65 10.19 -17.16 5.15
CA GLU A 65 11.06 -17.19 3.96
C GLU A 65 10.81 -15.99 3.04
N GLU A 66 9.57 -15.60 2.88
CA GLU A 66 9.21 -14.38 2.15
C GLU A 66 9.83 -13.13 2.80
N LYS A 67 9.77 -13.00 4.13
CA LYS A 67 10.46 -11.91 4.86
C LYS A 67 11.97 -11.95 4.66
N ASN A 68 12.59 -13.12 4.64
CA ASN A 68 14.02 -13.26 4.36
C ASN A 68 14.35 -12.75 2.95
N MET A 69 13.57 -13.16 1.94
CA MET A 69 13.74 -12.69 0.56
C MET A 69 13.63 -11.16 0.47
N TYR A 70 12.62 -10.55 1.11
CA TYR A 70 12.49 -9.09 1.16
C TYR A 70 13.67 -8.43 1.86
N SER A 71 14.20 -9.04 2.94
CA SER A 71 15.33 -8.48 3.68
C SER A 71 16.65 -8.52 2.89
N ASP A 72 16.76 -9.44 1.94
CA ASP A 72 17.92 -9.53 1.04
C ASP A 72 17.84 -8.52 -0.12
N GLU A 73 16.68 -7.91 -0.35
CA GLU A 73 16.49 -6.88 -1.37
C GLU A 73 16.88 -5.50 -0.84
N PRO A 74 17.94 -4.86 -1.36
CA PRO A 74 18.41 -3.56 -0.86
C PRO A 74 17.36 -2.46 -0.92
N THR A 75 16.49 -2.49 -1.94
CA THR A 75 15.39 -1.52 -2.09
C THR A 75 14.33 -1.68 -1.01
N ALA A 76 14.00 -2.90 -0.61
CA ALA A 76 13.05 -3.16 0.47
C ALA A 76 13.58 -2.68 1.81
N ALA A 77 14.84 -3.00 2.15
CA ALA A 77 15.50 -2.52 3.36
C ALA A 77 15.56 -0.98 3.42
N PHE A 78 15.82 -0.35 2.28
CA PHE A 78 15.84 1.11 2.16
C PHE A 78 14.45 1.72 2.38
N MET A 79 13.41 1.14 1.82
CA MET A 79 12.03 1.58 2.02
C MET A 79 11.58 1.37 3.46
N GLU A 80 11.89 0.24 4.10
CA GLU A 80 11.60 0.02 5.52
C GLU A 80 12.24 1.11 6.41
N MET A 81 13.50 1.45 6.16
CA MET A 81 14.17 2.53 6.87
C MET A 81 13.46 3.88 6.65
N MET A 82 13.14 4.21 5.42
CA MET A 82 12.43 5.45 5.08
C MET A 82 11.06 5.53 5.78
N PHE A 83 10.27 4.47 5.74
CA PHE A 83 8.97 4.43 6.44
C PHE A 83 9.14 4.59 7.95
N LYS A 84 10.16 3.94 8.54
CA LYS A 84 10.45 4.09 9.97
C LYS A 84 10.83 5.53 10.34
N GLU A 85 11.61 6.23 9.51
CA GLU A 85 11.96 7.62 9.73
C GLU A 85 10.78 8.57 9.51
N CYS A 86 9.90 8.29 8.55
CA CYS A 86 8.73 9.12 8.28
C CYS A 86 7.61 8.96 9.32
N PHE A 87 7.38 7.75 9.82
CA PHE A 87 6.21 7.44 10.64
C PHE A 87 6.54 7.03 12.08
N GLY A 88 7.82 6.83 12.42
CA GLY A 88 8.26 6.56 13.79
C GLY A 88 7.62 5.30 14.38
N GLU A 89 6.91 5.45 15.50
CA GLU A 89 6.22 4.35 16.20
C GLU A 89 4.81 4.08 15.66
N HIS A 90 4.29 4.94 14.78
CA HIS A 90 3.02 4.67 14.09
C HIS A 90 3.10 3.33 13.34
N PRO A 91 1.99 2.56 13.22
CA PRO A 91 1.97 1.30 12.46
C PRO A 91 2.55 1.40 11.04
N TYR A 92 2.43 2.53 10.37
CA TYR A 92 3.05 2.76 9.05
C TYR A 92 4.58 2.74 9.07
N GLY A 93 5.21 2.94 10.21
CA GLY A 93 6.66 2.79 10.39
C GLY A 93 7.15 1.34 10.50
N ARG A 94 6.24 0.35 10.39
CA ARG A 94 6.56 -1.08 10.47
C ARG A 94 6.26 -1.76 9.14
N PRO A 95 7.04 -2.77 8.74
CA PRO A 95 6.77 -3.50 7.51
C PRO A 95 5.45 -4.30 7.62
N VAL A 96 4.65 -4.29 6.57
CA VAL A 96 3.36 -5.01 6.49
C VAL A 96 3.54 -6.52 6.72
N ILE A 97 4.63 -7.09 6.21
CA ILE A 97 4.97 -8.52 6.40
C ILE A 97 5.31 -8.87 7.86
N GLY A 98 5.50 -7.87 8.72
CA GLY A 98 5.83 -8.04 10.13
C GLY A 98 7.33 -8.04 10.43
N LEU A 99 7.64 -8.10 11.71
CA LEU A 99 9.01 -8.15 12.22
C LEU A 99 9.46 -9.60 12.40
N THR A 100 10.71 -9.89 12.09
CA THR A 100 11.31 -11.24 12.20
C THR A 100 11.13 -11.86 13.58
N GLU A 101 11.23 -11.07 14.66
CA GLU A 101 11.04 -11.51 16.03
C GLU A 101 9.60 -11.97 16.33
N HIS A 102 8.60 -11.31 15.71
CA HIS A 102 7.20 -11.67 15.82
C HIS A 102 6.90 -12.97 15.05
N LEU A 103 7.48 -13.13 13.87
CA LEU A 103 7.33 -14.33 13.06
C LEU A 103 7.97 -15.57 13.71
N LYS A 104 9.04 -15.39 14.50
CA LYS A 104 9.68 -16.47 15.27
C LYS A 104 8.86 -16.94 16.47
N ASN A 105 7.99 -16.10 17.01
CA ASN A 105 7.19 -16.40 18.21
C ASN A 105 5.69 -16.14 17.95
N PRO A 106 5.07 -16.83 17.00
CA PRO A 106 3.69 -16.60 16.65
C PRO A 106 2.75 -17.09 17.76
N GLN A 107 1.68 -16.35 17.99
CA GLN A 107 0.64 -16.71 18.94
C GLN A 107 -0.70 -16.84 18.18
N THR A 108 -1.13 -18.07 17.93
CA THR A 108 -2.42 -18.34 17.27
C THR A 108 -3.61 -17.77 18.04
N SER A 109 -3.50 -17.62 19.37
CA SER A 109 -4.51 -16.94 20.19
C SER A 109 -4.66 -15.48 19.82
N LYS A 110 -3.56 -14.76 19.61
CA LYS A 110 -3.58 -13.34 19.16
C LYS A 110 -4.11 -13.18 17.74
N MET A 111 -3.79 -14.11 16.85
CA MET A 111 -4.37 -14.12 15.51
C MET A 111 -5.88 -14.28 15.54
N ARG A 112 -6.37 -15.20 16.39
CA ARG A 112 -7.81 -15.40 16.57
C ARG A 112 -8.48 -14.19 17.22
N GLU A 113 -7.83 -13.57 18.19
CA GLU A 113 -8.28 -12.33 18.81
C GLU A 113 -8.36 -11.21 17.77
N PHE A 114 -7.32 -11.00 16.97
CA PHE A 114 -7.30 -10.03 15.87
C PHE A 114 -8.43 -10.28 14.88
N PHE A 115 -8.58 -11.52 14.43
CA PHE A 115 -9.66 -11.88 13.51
C PHE A 115 -11.03 -11.56 14.11
N ASN A 116 -11.31 -11.99 15.35
CA ASN A 116 -12.59 -11.75 15.99
C ASN A 116 -12.87 -10.27 16.26
N THR A 117 -11.84 -9.46 16.40
CA THR A 117 -11.97 -8.01 16.62
C THR A 117 -12.28 -7.26 15.34
N TYR A 118 -11.56 -7.58 14.26
CA TYR A 118 -11.57 -6.75 13.05
C TYR A 118 -12.37 -7.32 11.88
N TYR A 119 -12.61 -8.64 11.82
CA TYR A 119 -13.42 -9.27 10.78
C TYR A 119 -14.88 -9.35 11.22
N VAL A 120 -15.52 -8.19 11.27
CA VAL A 120 -16.89 -7.98 11.73
C VAL A 120 -17.69 -7.19 10.69
N ALA A 121 -19.01 -7.34 10.68
CA ALA A 121 -19.87 -6.81 9.60
C ALA A 121 -19.73 -5.29 9.39
N ASN A 122 -19.45 -4.53 10.42
CA ASN A 122 -19.27 -3.08 10.33
C ASN A 122 -17.83 -2.62 10.01
N ASN A 123 -16.91 -3.56 9.79
CA ASN A 123 -15.53 -3.30 9.37
C ASN A 123 -15.16 -4.04 8.08
N MET A 124 -16.13 -4.56 7.36
CA MET A 124 -15.93 -5.27 6.11
C MET A 124 -16.79 -4.68 5.00
N THR A 125 -16.24 -4.57 3.82
CA THR A 125 -16.93 -4.09 2.62
C THR A 125 -16.95 -5.19 1.56
N LEU A 126 -18.12 -5.48 1.00
CA LEU A 126 -18.29 -6.36 -0.14
C LEU A 126 -18.35 -5.51 -1.41
N ILE A 127 -17.45 -5.78 -2.35
CA ILE A 127 -17.43 -5.15 -3.67
C ILE A 127 -17.67 -6.24 -4.72
N MET A 128 -18.73 -6.10 -5.49
CA MET A 128 -19.06 -7.00 -6.59
C MET A 128 -19.17 -6.22 -7.89
N VAL A 129 -18.48 -6.69 -8.92
CA VAL A 129 -18.49 -6.08 -10.25
C VAL A 129 -18.65 -7.19 -11.28
N GLY A 130 -19.59 -7.03 -12.22
CA GLY A 130 -19.78 -8.04 -13.29
C GLY A 130 -21.19 -8.07 -13.86
N ASP A 131 -21.52 -9.17 -14.48
CA ASP A 131 -22.81 -9.42 -15.16
C ASP A 131 -23.86 -9.89 -14.15
N PHE A 132 -24.58 -8.95 -13.54
CA PHE A 132 -25.73 -9.19 -12.66
C PHE A 132 -26.67 -7.98 -12.61
N VAL A 133 -27.90 -8.22 -12.19
CA VAL A 133 -28.89 -7.18 -11.91
C VAL A 133 -28.83 -6.85 -10.42
N THR A 134 -28.56 -5.59 -10.09
CA THR A 134 -28.36 -5.13 -8.68
C THR A 134 -29.59 -5.43 -7.81
N GLU A 135 -30.79 -5.25 -8.37
CA GLU A 135 -32.06 -5.47 -7.67
C GLU A 135 -32.26 -6.94 -7.27
N ASP A 136 -31.72 -7.89 -8.04
CA ASP A 136 -31.80 -9.31 -7.77
C ASP A 136 -30.75 -9.78 -6.77
N ILE A 137 -29.54 -9.23 -6.89
CA ILE A 137 -28.40 -9.62 -6.05
C ILE A 137 -28.48 -9.04 -4.65
N LYS A 138 -28.96 -7.81 -4.49
CA LYS A 138 -28.98 -7.13 -3.20
C LYS A 138 -29.76 -7.88 -2.12
N PRO A 139 -30.99 -8.38 -2.35
CA PRO A 139 -31.70 -9.20 -1.37
C PRO A 139 -30.95 -10.47 -0.98
N MET A 140 -30.28 -11.12 -1.94
CA MET A 140 -29.47 -12.32 -1.69
C MET A 140 -28.25 -12.00 -0.80
N ILE A 141 -27.57 -10.86 -1.04
CA ILE A 141 -26.49 -10.40 -0.18
C ILE A 141 -27.00 -10.15 1.25
N GLU A 142 -28.12 -9.42 1.39
CA GLU A 142 -28.73 -9.14 2.68
C GLU A 142 -29.09 -10.41 3.43
N GLU A 143 -29.67 -11.41 2.77
CA GLU A 143 -30.00 -12.71 3.35
C GLU A 143 -28.75 -13.47 3.80
N LYS A 144 -27.77 -13.66 2.89
CA LYS A 144 -26.59 -14.50 3.13
C LYS A 144 -25.65 -13.90 4.16
N PHE A 145 -25.38 -12.59 4.09
CA PHE A 145 -24.42 -11.91 4.96
C PHE A 145 -25.03 -11.38 6.27
N SER A 146 -26.36 -11.41 6.45
CA SER A 146 -27.04 -11.02 7.69
C SER A 146 -26.60 -11.82 8.93
N VAL A 147 -25.97 -12.97 8.74
CA VAL A 147 -25.43 -13.80 9.81
C VAL A 147 -24.15 -13.27 10.44
N TRP A 148 -23.53 -12.25 9.82
CA TRP A 148 -22.36 -11.61 10.37
C TRP A 148 -22.77 -10.58 11.41
N GLU A 149 -22.10 -10.62 12.56
CA GLU A 149 -22.40 -9.74 13.67
C GLU A 149 -21.62 -8.41 13.54
N LYS A 150 -22.29 -7.33 13.91
CA LYS A 150 -21.62 -6.05 14.20
C LYS A 150 -21.01 -6.12 15.60
N ARG A 151 -19.83 -5.54 15.75
CA ARG A 151 -19.16 -5.42 17.06
C ARG A 151 -18.57 -4.04 17.21
N GLU A 152 -18.38 -3.61 18.44
CA GLU A 152 -17.63 -2.41 18.75
C GLU A 152 -16.16 -2.62 18.38
N LEU A 153 -15.62 -1.71 17.58
CA LEU A 153 -14.20 -1.70 17.23
C LEU A 153 -13.43 -0.96 18.32
N PRO A 154 -12.23 -1.41 18.68
CA PRO A 154 -11.39 -0.65 19.58
C PRO A 154 -11.04 0.70 18.96
N GLU A 155 -10.92 1.73 19.80
CA GLU A 155 -10.39 3.01 19.38
C GLU A 155 -8.96 2.84 18.89
N PHE A 156 -8.64 3.44 17.75
CA PHE A 156 -7.28 3.43 17.25
C PHE A 156 -6.42 4.38 18.11
N PRO A 157 -5.30 3.90 18.68
CA PRO A 157 -4.48 4.74 19.52
C PRO A 157 -3.83 5.88 18.72
N GLU A 158 -3.76 7.07 19.31
CA GLU A 158 -3.03 8.19 18.76
C GLU A 158 -1.51 7.93 18.83
N PHE A 159 -0.80 8.24 17.76
CA PHE A 159 0.65 8.14 17.67
C PHE A 159 1.27 9.50 17.36
N GLU A 160 2.32 9.85 18.09
CA GLU A 160 3.12 11.01 17.73
C GLU A 160 3.99 10.69 16.51
N LEU A 161 3.81 11.47 15.45
CA LEU A 161 4.70 11.39 14.28
C LEU A 161 5.97 12.20 14.49
N PRO A 162 7.08 11.84 13.79
CA PRO A 162 8.24 12.71 13.69
C PRO A 162 7.85 14.12 13.23
N ALA A 163 8.49 15.13 13.80
CA ALA A 163 8.04 16.51 13.63
C ALA A 163 8.25 17.09 12.22
N PHE A 164 9.16 16.55 11.41
CA PHE A 164 9.55 17.10 10.10
C PHE A 164 9.98 18.60 10.16
N ASP A 165 10.48 19.04 11.29
CA ASP A 165 10.88 20.40 11.58
C ASP A 165 12.33 20.72 11.16
N LYS A 166 13.08 19.67 10.85
CA LYS A 166 14.47 19.74 10.41
C LYS A 166 14.79 18.62 9.43
N GLU A 167 15.84 18.84 8.66
CA GLU A 167 16.40 17.81 7.81
C GLU A 167 17.03 16.69 8.65
N VAL A 168 16.71 15.45 8.31
CA VAL A 168 17.33 14.25 8.89
C VAL A 168 17.97 13.46 7.75
N ILE A 169 19.29 13.31 7.79
CA ILE A 169 20.04 12.56 6.79
C ILE A 169 20.43 11.20 7.39
N LYS A 170 20.11 10.14 6.69
CA LYS A 170 20.51 8.77 7.01
C LYS A 170 21.23 8.16 5.81
N GLU A 171 22.41 7.66 6.05
CA GLU A 171 23.20 6.97 5.02
C GLU A 171 23.34 5.50 5.38
N VAL A 172 23.09 4.63 4.39
CA VAL A 172 23.28 3.19 4.49
C VAL A 172 23.98 2.66 3.25
N LYS A 173 24.81 1.64 3.41
CA LYS A 173 25.51 0.97 2.31
C LYS A 173 24.84 -0.36 2.02
N LEU A 174 23.84 -0.34 1.14
CA LEU A 174 23.08 -1.53 0.77
C LEU A 174 23.48 -2.07 -0.62
N THR A 175 23.95 -1.19 -1.49
CA THR A 175 24.34 -1.51 -2.86
C THR A 175 25.55 -0.71 -3.31
N PRO A 176 26.28 -1.15 -4.36
CA PRO A 176 27.32 -0.31 -4.97
C PRO A 176 26.77 0.91 -5.70
N MET A 177 25.49 0.88 -6.07
CA MET A 177 24.83 1.97 -6.79
C MET A 177 24.34 3.02 -5.79
N LYS A 178 24.64 4.27 -6.06
CA LYS A 178 24.10 5.39 -5.29
C LYS A 178 22.61 5.54 -5.57
N MET A 179 21.80 5.62 -4.54
CA MET A 179 20.38 5.98 -4.62
C MET A 179 20.00 6.81 -3.41
N GLY A 180 19.00 7.65 -3.53
CA GLY A 180 18.52 8.46 -2.44
C GLY A 180 17.01 8.63 -2.44
N VAL A 181 16.48 8.99 -1.29
CA VAL A 181 15.09 9.36 -1.09
C VAL A 181 15.04 10.69 -0.36
N ILE A 182 14.16 11.58 -0.85
CA ILE A 182 13.76 12.79 -0.14
C ILE A 182 12.30 12.59 0.23
N ALA A 183 11.98 12.67 1.52
CA ALA A 183 10.61 12.54 1.99
C ALA A 183 10.16 13.83 2.69
N TYR A 184 8.94 14.26 2.37
CA TYR A 184 8.24 15.34 3.04
C TYR A 184 6.99 14.78 3.70
N LYS A 185 6.54 15.44 4.75
CA LYS A 185 5.22 15.18 5.31
C LYS A 185 4.16 15.37 4.21
N GLY A 186 3.30 14.39 4.05
CA GLY A 186 2.12 14.43 3.19
C GLY A 186 0.86 14.62 3.99
N VAL A 187 -0.27 14.42 3.33
CA VAL A 187 -1.60 14.44 3.93
C VAL A 187 -2.25 13.06 3.78
N ASN A 188 -3.26 12.79 4.60
CA ASN A 188 -4.04 11.57 4.48
C ASN A 188 -4.95 11.60 3.22
N ASN A 189 -5.53 10.46 2.91
CA ASN A 189 -6.34 10.27 1.70
C ASN A 189 -7.64 11.10 1.68
N SER A 190 -8.17 11.48 2.84
CA SER A 190 -9.40 12.27 2.99
C SER A 190 -9.16 13.78 3.11
N HIS A 191 -7.90 14.24 3.11
CA HIS A 191 -7.57 15.64 3.27
C HIS A 191 -7.96 16.45 2.02
N GLU A 192 -8.43 17.68 2.20
CA GLU A 192 -8.84 18.57 1.12
C GLU A 192 -7.73 18.83 0.08
N ASP A 193 -6.47 18.86 0.51
CA ASP A 193 -5.31 19.08 -0.36
C ASP A 193 -4.85 17.81 -1.11
N ASN A 194 -5.42 16.64 -0.85
CA ASN A 194 -4.96 15.39 -1.46
C ASN A 194 -5.03 15.44 -3.01
N LEU A 195 -6.12 15.99 -3.55
CA LEU A 195 -6.24 16.18 -5.01
C LEU A 195 -5.22 17.17 -5.55
N ALA A 196 -4.95 18.27 -4.83
CA ALA A 196 -3.94 19.25 -5.23
C ALA A 196 -2.53 18.65 -5.24
N LEU A 197 -2.21 17.77 -4.27
CA LEU A 197 -0.97 17.00 -4.25
C LEU A 197 -0.87 16.03 -5.45
N GLY A 198 -1.98 15.41 -5.86
CA GLY A 198 -2.04 14.61 -7.07
C GLY A 198 -1.68 15.43 -8.33
N VAL A 199 -2.25 16.61 -8.48
CA VAL A 199 -1.92 17.53 -9.57
C VAL A 199 -0.46 17.97 -9.50
N MET A 200 0.05 18.31 -8.32
CA MET A 200 1.46 18.67 -8.11
C MET A 200 2.39 17.51 -8.52
N THR A 201 2.05 16.30 -8.14
CA THR A 201 2.80 15.10 -8.54
C THR A 201 2.86 14.96 -10.03
N TYR A 202 1.75 15.12 -10.72
CA TYR A 202 1.69 15.06 -12.19
C TYR A 202 2.55 16.12 -12.85
N ILE A 203 2.55 17.35 -12.33
CA ILE A 203 3.40 18.44 -12.83
C ILE A 203 4.88 18.11 -12.65
N LEU A 204 5.24 17.53 -11.51
CA LEU A 204 6.63 17.18 -11.19
C LEU A 204 7.11 15.95 -11.95
N ALA A 205 6.35 14.85 -11.90
CA ALA A 205 6.75 13.56 -12.45
C ALA A 205 5.50 12.76 -12.88
N ASN A 206 5.28 12.60 -14.17
CA ASN A 206 4.15 11.85 -14.75
C ASN A 206 4.60 10.74 -15.71
N GLY A 207 5.89 10.44 -15.74
CA GLY A 207 6.49 9.42 -16.60
C GLY A 207 6.79 9.90 -18.03
N GLY A 208 6.67 11.20 -18.32
CA GLY A 208 6.94 11.70 -19.68
C GLY A 208 7.22 13.21 -19.80
N THR A 209 6.37 14.04 -19.27
CA THR A 209 6.39 15.50 -19.53
C THR A 209 6.61 16.35 -18.28
N GLY A 210 6.65 15.74 -17.10
CA GLY A 210 6.90 16.42 -15.85
C GLY A 210 8.25 17.13 -15.79
N ILE A 211 8.41 18.01 -14.85
CA ILE A 211 9.66 18.80 -14.71
C ILE A 211 10.85 17.88 -14.43
N ILE A 212 10.66 16.88 -13.57
CA ILE A 212 11.68 15.87 -13.22
C ILE A 212 11.90 14.91 -14.40
N ASP A 213 10.84 14.52 -15.12
CA ASP A 213 10.95 13.66 -16.30
C ASP A 213 11.84 14.32 -17.36
N LYS A 214 11.71 15.63 -17.58
CA LYS A 214 12.57 16.38 -18.50
C LYS A 214 14.03 16.38 -18.08
N ALA A 215 14.32 16.43 -16.77
CA ALA A 215 15.70 16.33 -16.28
C ALA A 215 16.31 14.96 -16.60
N MET A 216 15.54 13.87 -16.55
CA MET A 216 15.98 12.55 -16.99
C MET A 216 16.23 12.49 -18.50
N VAL A 217 15.30 13.01 -19.30
CA VAL A 217 15.44 13.06 -20.77
C VAL A 217 16.68 13.88 -21.18
N ASN A 218 16.93 14.99 -20.48
CA ASN A 218 18.11 15.84 -20.70
C ASN A 218 19.41 15.24 -20.14
N ASN A 219 19.35 14.03 -19.56
CA ASN A 219 20.50 13.38 -18.92
C ASN A 219 21.15 14.24 -17.82
N GLU A 220 20.33 14.98 -17.06
CA GLU A 220 20.75 15.74 -15.89
C GLU A 220 20.82 14.85 -14.63
N ILE A 221 19.99 13.82 -14.55
CA ILE A 221 19.95 12.80 -13.52
C ILE A 221 19.68 11.45 -14.18
N MET A 222 20.13 10.34 -13.58
CA MET A 222 19.92 9.01 -14.15
C MET A 222 18.47 8.54 -14.01
N LEU A 223 17.91 8.65 -12.80
CA LEU A 223 16.52 8.31 -12.50
C LEU A 223 16.00 9.25 -11.42
N ALA A 224 14.77 9.69 -11.58
CA ALA A 224 14.02 10.30 -10.48
C ALA A 224 12.53 10.04 -10.66
N ALA A 225 11.83 9.84 -9.57
CA ALA A 225 10.38 9.62 -9.54
C ALA A 225 9.78 10.25 -8.29
N MET A 226 8.54 10.67 -8.37
CA MET A 226 7.76 11.09 -7.22
C MET A 226 6.66 10.07 -6.96
N MET A 227 6.52 9.67 -5.71
CA MET A 227 5.49 8.77 -5.22
C MET A 227 4.78 9.46 -4.05
N PRO A 228 3.59 10.02 -4.25
CA PRO A 228 2.76 10.47 -3.16
C PRO A 228 2.21 9.24 -2.45
N LEU A 229 2.31 9.23 -1.13
CA LEU A 229 1.72 8.23 -0.27
C LEU A 229 0.66 8.93 0.57
N SER A 230 -0.61 8.66 0.31
CA SER A 230 -1.75 9.13 1.10
C SER A 230 -2.47 7.91 1.64
N LEU A 231 -2.27 7.63 2.92
CA LEU A 231 -2.89 6.55 3.66
C LEU A 231 -4.07 7.09 4.49
N GLU A 232 -4.77 6.23 5.24
CA GLU A 232 -5.97 6.61 5.99
C GLU A 232 -5.69 7.68 7.04
N ASP A 233 -4.62 7.52 7.84
CA ASP A 233 -4.31 8.46 8.92
C ASP A 233 -3.32 9.55 8.49
N HIS A 234 -2.32 9.20 7.71
CA HIS A 234 -1.18 10.07 7.40
C HIS A 234 -0.66 9.85 5.99
N GLY A 235 0.19 10.76 5.53
CA GLY A 235 0.83 10.64 4.23
C GLY A 235 2.29 11.11 4.23
N ALA A 236 2.98 10.79 3.13
CA ALA A 236 4.31 11.27 2.80
C ALA A 236 4.42 11.58 1.31
N ASN A 237 5.21 12.57 0.96
CA ASN A 237 5.59 12.85 -0.43
C ASN A 237 7.03 12.40 -0.63
N ILE A 238 7.23 11.36 -1.41
CA ILE A 238 8.49 10.64 -1.54
C ILE A 238 9.07 10.87 -2.93
N PHE A 239 10.31 11.36 -2.98
CA PHE A 239 11.10 11.47 -4.21
C PHE A 239 12.22 10.45 -4.15
N LEU A 240 12.16 9.45 -5.01
CA LEU A 240 13.25 8.51 -5.25
C LEU A 240 14.17 9.08 -6.33
N TYR A 241 15.49 8.99 -6.15
CA TYR A 241 16.44 9.40 -7.17
C TYR A 241 17.68 8.51 -7.23
N VAL A 242 18.26 8.43 -8.40
CA VAL A 242 19.54 7.78 -8.67
C VAL A 242 20.43 8.80 -9.41
N PRO A 243 21.53 9.24 -8.81
CA PRO A 243 22.49 10.09 -9.49
C PRO A 243 23.11 9.40 -10.71
N LYS A 244 23.67 10.16 -11.65
CA LYS A 244 24.46 9.56 -12.73
C LYS A 244 25.59 8.74 -12.14
N LEU A 245 25.89 7.61 -12.77
CA LEU A 245 26.90 6.65 -12.29
C LEU A 245 28.28 7.26 -12.17
N ILE A 246 28.60 8.25 -13.02
CA ILE A 246 29.91 8.92 -13.07
C ILE A 246 29.72 10.44 -12.92
N GLY A 247 30.44 11.01 -11.95
CA GLY A 247 30.62 12.45 -11.83
C GLY A 247 29.46 13.22 -11.22
N GLN A 248 28.46 12.58 -10.64
CA GLN A 248 27.39 13.27 -9.93
C GLN A 248 27.36 12.87 -8.44
N SER A 249 27.30 13.87 -7.58
CA SER A 249 27.10 13.67 -6.14
C SER A 249 25.62 13.54 -5.78
N HIS A 250 25.30 13.16 -4.53
CA HIS A 250 23.95 13.17 -4.01
C HIS A 250 23.38 14.59 -4.00
N GLU A 251 24.16 15.56 -3.51
CA GLU A 251 23.76 16.96 -3.39
C GLU A 251 23.43 17.59 -4.75
N GLU A 252 24.17 17.22 -5.81
CA GLU A 252 23.88 17.68 -7.17
C GLU A 252 22.59 17.09 -7.72
N ALA A 253 22.29 15.82 -7.42
CA ALA A 253 21.04 15.16 -7.80
C ALA A 253 19.85 15.70 -7.01
N GLU A 254 20.00 15.88 -5.70
CA GLU A 254 18.98 16.48 -4.82
C GLU A 254 18.61 17.88 -5.25
N LYS A 255 19.61 18.67 -5.64
CA LYS A 255 19.39 20.03 -6.15
C LYS A 255 18.43 20.07 -7.34
N ILE A 256 18.48 19.08 -8.23
CA ILE A 256 17.57 18.98 -9.38
C ILE A 256 16.12 18.84 -8.88
N ILE A 257 15.89 18.00 -7.87
CA ILE A 257 14.57 17.81 -7.27
C ILE A 257 14.11 19.05 -6.52
N PHE A 258 14.97 19.66 -5.72
CA PHE A 258 14.65 20.91 -5.01
C PHE A 258 14.34 22.05 -5.99
N ASP A 259 15.10 22.18 -7.07
CA ASP A 259 14.86 23.20 -8.11
C ASP A 259 13.50 22.93 -8.82
N ALA A 260 13.13 21.67 -9.05
CA ALA A 260 11.82 21.31 -9.61
C ALA A 260 10.68 21.69 -8.66
N ILE A 261 10.79 21.36 -7.38
CA ILE A 261 9.82 21.75 -6.35
C ILE A 261 9.70 23.26 -6.26
N ASN A 262 10.81 24.00 -6.28
CA ASN A 262 10.81 25.46 -6.23
C ASN A 262 10.17 26.08 -7.46
N LYS A 263 10.33 25.51 -8.66
CA LYS A 263 9.61 25.94 -9.86
C LYS A 263 8.10 25.83 -9.69
N VAL A 264 7.63 24.71 -9.13
CA VAL A 264 6.18 24.52 -8.86
C VAL A 264 5.69 25.53 -7.84
N LYS A 265 6.41 25.71 -6.72
CA LYS A 265 6.06 26.72 -5.70
C LYS A 265 5.99 28.14 -6.25
N ALA A 266 6.82 28.47 -7.22
CA ALA A 266 6.83 29.78 -7.89
C ALA A 266 5.80 29.92 -9.02
N GLY A 267 5.02 28.88 -9.32
CA GLY A 267 4.11 28.85 -10.46
C GLY A 267 4.83 28.83 -11.84
N ASN A 268 6.12 28.48 -11.86
CA ASN A 268 6.94 28.48 -13.08
C ASN A 268 6.93 27.09 -13.74
N PHE A 269 5.79 26.73 -14.32
CA PHE A 269 5.59 25.50 -15.08
C PHE A 269 4.56 25.71 -16.19
N ASN A 270 4.45 24.77 -17.12
CA ASN A 270 3.44 24.85 -18.18
C ASN A 270 2.04 24.57 -17.60
N GLU A 271 1.12 25.53 -17.70
CA GLU A 271 -0.26 25.41 -17.21
C GLU A 271 -1.04 24.27 -17.87
N ASP A 272 -0.69 23.87 -19.10
CA ASP A 272 -1.30 22.70 -19.77
C ASP A 272 -1.14 21.41 -18.96
N LEU A 273 -0.09 21.32 -18.11
CA LEU A 273 0.10 20.17 -17.21
C LEU A 273 -1.01 20.05 -16.14
N VAL A 274 -1.59 21.18 -15.73
CA VAL A 274 -2.74 21.18 -14.79
C VAL A 274 -3.97 20.59 -15.47
N GLU A 275 -4.25 21.02 -16.70
CA GLU A 275 -5.40 20.49 -17.46
C GLU A 275 -5.19 19.00 -17.80
N ALA A 276 -3.97 18.62 -18.15
CA ALA A 276 -3.63 17.22 -18.38
C ALA A 276 -3.80 16.38 -17.10
N ALA A 277 -3.39 16.89 -15.94
CA ALA A 277 -3.56 16.20 -14.65
C ALA A 277 -5.03 15.97 -14.27
N LYS A 278 -5.94 16.87 -14.66
CA LYS A 278 -7.39 16.72 -14.40
C LYS A 278 -8.04 15.61 -15.23
N THR A 279 -7.38 15.17 -16.29
CA THR A 279 -7.90 14.16 -17.22
C THR A 279 -7.17 12.82 -17.13
N ALA A 280 -6.05 12.76 -16.39
CA ALA A 280 -5.27 11.56 -16.13
C ALA A 280 -5.83 10.75 -14.98
#